data_b97801a1460355f3bf3a09cebaa49339
#
_entry.id   b97801a1460355f3bf3a09cebaa49339
#
_cell.length_a   1.000
_cell.length_b   1.000
_cell.length_c   1.000
_cell.angle_alpha   90.00
_cell.angle_beta   90.00
_cell.angle_gamma   90.00
#
_symmetry.space_group_name_H-M   'P 1'
#
loop_
_entity.id
_entity.type
_entity.pdbx_description
1 polymer ?
#
loop_
_entity_poly.entity_id
_entity_poly.type
_entity_poly.pdbx_seq_one_letter_code
_entity_poly.pdbx_strand_id
1 'polypeptide(L)'
;MKSSDCILFSGGAPGAEAWFGSCAERHGVEEVNFTFEDHKIERQRGVRVLNHEELLAGDVSLAYVSRLMNRRYTEGPMLRKVLQTLWYQVNNGQEIYVIGTVQDDGTVRGG
;
A
#
# COMPACT_ATOMS: atom_id res chain seq x y z
N MET A 1 -6.92 0.24 -23.61
CA MET A 1 -6.11 1.03 -22.66
C MET A 1 -4.63 0.70 -22.88
N LYS A 2 -3.82 1.72 -23.05
CA LYS A 2 -2.36 1.53 -23.22
C LYS A 2 -1.70 1.54 -21.84
N SER A 3 -0.59 0.79 -21.70
CA SER A 3 0.16 0.78 -20.44
C SER A 3 0.65 2.18 -20.03
N SER A 4 0.92 3.06 -20.98
CA SER A 4 1.30 4.45 -20.72
C SER A 4 0.18 5.28 -20.07
N ASP A 5 -1.07 4.80 -20.10
CA ASP A 5 -2.22 5.46 -19.48
C ASP A 5 -2.49 4.95 -18.05
N CYS A 6 -1.68 4.02 -17.58
CA CYS A 6 -1.85 3.39 -16.28
C CYS A 6 -0.80 3.86 -15.28
N ILE A 7 -1.18 3.91 -14.01
CA ILE A 7 -0.27 4.21 -12.90
C ILE A 7 -0.46 3.14 -11.83
N LEU A 8 0.64 2.53 -11.39
CA LEU A 8 0.63 1.62 -10.25
C LEU A 8 0.88 2.43 -8.97
N PHE A 9 -0.02 2.34 -8.01
CA PHE A 9 0.17 2.87 -6.68
C PHE A 9 0.44 1.74 -5.71
N SER A 10 1.58 1.79 -5.02
CA SER A 10 2.05 0.71 -4.16
C SER A 10 2.84 1.27 -2.98
N GLY A 11 3.32 0.39 -2.11
CA GLY A 11 4.20 0.77 -1.00
C GLY A 11 5.66 0.37 -1.24
N GLY A 12 5.92 -0.43 -2.26
CA GLY A 12 7.28 -0.81 -2.64
C GLY A 12 7.98 -1.79 -1.70
N ALA A 13 7.26 -2.37 -0.75
CA ALA A 13 7.83 -3.33 0.20
C ALA A 13 8.28 -4.63 -0.51
N PRO A 14 9.23 -5.36 0.07
CA PRO A 14 9.62 -6.67 -0.47
C PRO A 14 8.43 -7.63 -0.57
N GLY A 15 8.43 -8.49 -1.57
CA GLY A 15 7.37 -9.47 -1.81
C GLY A 15 6.42 -9.01 -2.91
N ALA A 16 5.11 -9.13 -2.69
CA ALA A 16 4.08 -8.85 -3.70
C ALA A 16 4.14 -7.43 -4.25
N GLU A 17 4.32 -6.44 -3.40
CA GLU A 17 4.39 -5.04 -3.82
C GLU A 17 5.59 -4.80 -4.75
N ALA A 18 6.76 -5.32 -4.38
CA ALA A 18 7.95 -5.21 -5.21
C ALA A 18 7.78 -5.93 -6.55
N TRP A 19 7.08 -7.06 -6.56
CA TRP A 19 6.80 -7.80 -7.79
C TRP A 19 5.88 -7.00 -8.71
N PHE A 20 4.82 -6.39 -8.19
CA PHE A 20 3.96 -5.50 -8.97
C PHE A 20 4.76 -4.34 -9.57
N GLY A 21 5.64 -3.73 -8.78
CA GLY A 21 6.49 -2.63 -9.25
C GLY A 21 7.43 -3.06 -10.37
N SER A 22 8.05 -4.22 -10.23
CA SER A 22 8.93 -4.79 -11.25
C SER A 22 8.18 -5.04 -12.56
N CYS A 23 6.96 -5.56 -12.48
CA CYS A 23 6.12 -5.76 -13.65
C CYS A 23 5.71 -4.44 -14.30
N ALA A 24 5.37 -3.44 -13.50
CA ALA A 24 5.01 -2.11 -14.00
C ALA A 24 6.17 -1.49 -14.79
N GLU A 25 7.37 -1.56 -14.26
CA GLU A 25 8.57 -1.06 -14.94
C GLU A 25 8.81 -1.79 -16.25
N ARG A 26 8.68 -3.11 -16.25
CA ARG A 26 8.88 -3.97 -17.42
C ARG A 26 7.90 -3.65 -18.55
N HIS A 27 6.67 -3.27 -18.21
CA HIS A 27 5.60 -2.99 -19.16
C HIS A 27 5.37 -1.50 -19.44
N GLY A 28 6.27 -0.64 -18.97
CA GLY A 28 6.17 0.81 -19.19
C GLY A 28 5.03 1.49 -18.46
N VAL A 29 4.58 0.92 -17.35
CA VAL A 29 3.56 1.52 -16.47
C VAL A 29 4.24 2.43 -15.45
N GLU A 30 3.72 3.63 -15.25
CA GLU A 30 4.22 4.54 -14.23
C GLU A 30 3.99 3.93 -12.84
N GLU A 31 4.94 4.12 -11.95
CA GLU A 31 4.94 3.54 -10.61
C GLU A 31 5.07 4.66 -9.57
N VAL A 32 4.19 4.64 -8.57
CA VAL A 32 4.28 5.55 -7.41
C VAL A 32 4.26 4.70 -6.15
N ASN A 33 5.31 4.80 -5.35
CA ASN A 33 5.46 4.04 -4.11
C ASN A 33 5.37 4.97 -2.90
N PHE A 34 4.32 4.83 -2.11
CA PHE A 34 4.12 5.60 -0.89
C PHE A 34 4.88 4.95 0.26
N THR A 35 5.73 5.72 0.92
CA THR A 35 6.54 5.26 2.04
C THR A 35 6.64 6.36 3.11
N PHE A 36 7.44 6.13 4.12
CA PHE A 36 7.69 7.08 5.20
C PHE A 36 9.15 6.98 5.63
N GLU A 37 9.61 7.94 6.40
CA GLU A 37 10.99 7.98 6.90
C GLU A 37 11.33 6.70 7.65
N ASP A 38 12.52 6.15 7.42
CA ASP A 38 13.06 4.92 8.01
C ASP A 38 12.38 3.62 7.55
N HIS A 39 11.41 3.70 6.65
CA HIS A 39 10.79 2.49 6.06
C HIS A 39 11.69 1.95 4.95
N LYS A 40 12.13 0.72 5.10
CA LYS A 40 12.94 0.05 4.09
C LYS A 40 12.04 -0.55 3.02
N ILE A 41 12.20 -0.04 1.80
CA ILE A 41 11.46 -0.53 0.64
C ILE A 41 12.42 -1.05 -0.42
N GLU A 42 11.97 -2.01 -1.22
CA GLU A 42 12.78 -2.60 -2.28
C GLU A 42 12.72 -1.76 -3.56
N ARG A 43 11.55 -1.20 -3.87
CA ARG A 43 11.38 -0.36 -5.06
C ARG A 43 11.82 1.07 -4.79
N GLN A 44 12.68 1.59 -5.66
CA GLN A 44 13.18 2.98 -5.55
C GLN A 44 12.64 3.87 -6.66
N ARG A 45 11.66 3.40 -7.41
CA ARG A 45 11.05 4.10 -8.54
C ARG A 45 9.78 4.82 -8.07
N GLY A 46 9.63 6.09 -8.42
CA GLY A 46 8.45 6.87 -8.07
C GLY A 46 8.18 6.97 -6.56
N VAL A 47 9.23 7.06 -5.75
CA VAL A 47 9.10 7.08 -4.30
C VAL A 47 8.51 8.40 -3.81
N ARG A 48 7.46 8.32 -3.01
CA ARG A 48 6.87 9.47 -2.33
C ARG A 48 6.88 9.23 -0.82
N VAL A 49 7.70 10.01 -0.12
CA VAL A 49 7.81 9.92 1.34
C VAL A 49 6.71 10.75 1.98
N LEU A 50 5.86 10.11 2.78
CA LEU A 50 4.78 10.77 3.49
C LEU A 50 5.29 11.32 4.82
N ASN A 51 4.92 12.56 5.14
CA ASN A 51 5.27 13.17 6.42
C ASN A 51 4.27 12.75 7.50
N HIS A 52 4.51 13.20 8.74
CA HIS A 52 3.67 12.85 9.87
C HIS A 52 2.20 13.25 9.68
N GLU A 53 1.96 14.45 9.17
CA GLU A 53 0.59 14.93 8.94
C GLU A 53 -0.12 14.11 7.87
N GLU A 54 0.57 13.78 6.80
CA GLU A 54 0.04 12.93 5.73
C GLU A 54 -0.30 11.54 6.24
N LEU A 55 0.55 10.94 7.08
CA LEU A 55 0.28 9.64 7.68
C LEU A 55 -0.95 9.70 8.59
N LEU A 56 -1.10 10.76 9.39
CA LEU A 56 -2.26 10.93 10.26
C LEU A 56 -3.57 11.03 9.48
N ALA A 57 -3.55 11.57 8.27
CA ALA A 57 -4.73 11.64 7.43
C ALA A 57 -5.27 10.24 7.10
N GLY A 58 -4.40 9.23 7.02
CA GLY A 58 -4.81 7.84 6.80
C GLY A 58 -5.42 7.17 8.02
N ASP A 59 -5.21 7.72 9.22
CA ASP A 59 -5.67 7.12 10.48
C ASP A 59 -7.20 7.03 10.58
N VAL A 60 -7.90 7.99 10.02
CA VAL A 60 -9.37 8.00 10.07
C VAL A 60 -9.94 6.75 9.40
N SER A 61 -9.43 6.42 8.20
CA SER A 61 -9.82 5.21 7.50
C SER A 61 -9.39 3.96 8.23
N LEU A 62 -8.20 3.97 8.84
CA LEU A 62 -7.67 2.84 9.60
C LEU A 62 -8.55 2.54 10.81
N ALA A 63 -9.00 3.56 11.53
CA ALA A 63 -9.91 3.37 12.66
C ALA A 63 -11.25 2.75 12.23
N TYR A 64 -11.78 3.21 11.11
CA TYR A 64 -13.02 2.67 10.54
C TYR A 64 -12.87 1.20 10.14
N VAL A 65 -11.83 0.87 9.38
CA VAL A 65 -11.55 -0.50 8.95
C VAL A 65 -11.30 -1.42 10.13
N SER A 66 -10.55 -0.97 11.13
CA SER A 66 -10.31 -1.72 12.37
C SER A 66 -11.63 -2.13 13.04
N ARG A 67 -12.59 -1.21 13.09
CA ARG A 67 -13.89 -1.47 13.68
C ARG A 67 -14.71 -2.46 12.84
N LEU A 68 -14.73 -2.29 11.52
CA LEU A 68 -15.46 -3.19 10.62
C LEU A 68 -14.94 -4.61 10.67
N MET A 69 -13.63 -4.79 10.75
CA MET A 69 -12.98 -6.10 10.73
C MET A 69 -12.79 -6.67 12.14
N ASN A 70 -13.19 -5.96 13.18
CA ASN A 70 -12.97 -6.34 14.57
C ASN A 70 -11.49 -6.66 14.84
N ARG A 71 -10.59 -5.86 14.30
CA ARG A 71 -9.15 -6.01 14.46
C ARG A 71 -8.54 -4.73 15.03
N ARG A 72 -7.46 -4.89 15.77
CA ARG A 72 -6.69 -3.77 16.28
C ARG A 72 -5.44 -3.57 15.43
N TYR A 73 -5.27 -2.36 14.90
CA TYR A 73 -4.11 -1.99 14.09
C TYR A 73 -3.19 -1.02 14.84
N THR A 74 -3.11 -1.16 16.17
CA THR A 74 -2.34 -0.26 17.03
C THR A 74 -1.01 -0.87 17.49
N GLU A 75 -0.71 -2.10 17.07
CA GLU A 75 0.49 -2.81 17.51
C GLU A 75 1.70 -2.33 16.72
N GLY A 76 2.56 -1.57 17.39
CA GLY A 76 3.81 -1.08 16.86
C GLY A 76 3.68 0.11 15.91
N PRO A 77 4.49 1.16 16.11
CA PRO A 77 4.43 2.37 15.29
C PRO A 77 4.80 2.11 13.82
N MET A 78 5.69 1.17 13.56
CA MET A 78 6.10 0.83 12.19
C MET A 78 4.94 0.22 11.40
N LEU A 79 4.26 -0.77 11.97
CA LEU A 79 3.11 -1.41 11.33
C LEU A 79 1.99 -0.39 11.07
N ARG A 80 1.73 0.48 12.06
CA ARG A 80 0.72 1.52 11.91
C ARG A 80 1.02 2.44 10.73
N LYS A 81 2.28 2.86 10.57
CA LYS A 81 2.70 3.71 9.46
C LYS A 81 2.54 3.00 8.11
N VAL A 82 2.87 1.72 8.03
CA VAL A 82 2.65 0.91 6.83
C VAL A 82 1.17 0.90 6.47
N LEU A 83 0.30 0.67 7.45
CA LEU A 83 -1.15 0.66 7.22
C LEU A 83 -1.68 2.04 6.82
N GLN A 84 -1.14 3.11 7.39
CA GLN A 84 -1.50 4.48 7.00
C GLN A 84 -1.15 4.77 5.53
N THR A 85 -0.08 4.19 4.99
CA THR A 85 0.26 4.37 3.57
C THR A 85 -0.78 3.72 2.64
N LEU A 86 -1.48 2.69 3.11
CA LEU A 86 -2.51 2.02 2.30
C LEU A 86 -3.65 2.96 1.92
N TRP A 87 -3.97 3.94 2.76
CA TRP A 87 -4.99 4.93 2.44
C TRP A 87 -4.64 5.67 1.14
N TYR A 88 -3.36 6.06 0.98
CA TYR A 88 -2.90 6.75 -0.22
C TYR A 88 -2.93 5.86 -1.45
N GLN A 89 -2.56 4.59 -1.29
CA GLN A 89 -2.59 3.63 -2.40
C GLN A 89 -4.03 3.42 -2.90
N VAL A 90 -4.95 3.14 -1.99
CA VAL A 90 -6.34 2.86 -2.32
C VAL A 90 -7.06 4.12 -2.80
N ASN A 91 -6.83 5.25 -2.15
CA ASN A 91 -7.52 6.50 -2.47
C ASN A 91 -7.12 7.05 -3.85
N ASN A 92 -5.92 6.76 -4.32
CA ASN A 92 -5.46 7.19 -5.65
C ASN A 92 -5.78 6.18 -6.74
N GLY A 93 -5.99 4.90 -6.38
CA GLY A 93 -6.25 3.85 -7.35
C GLY A 93 -7.72 3.78 -7.76
N GLN A 94 -7.96 3.21 -8.94
CA GLN A 94 -9.31 2.91 -9.43
C GLN A 94 -9.62 1.42 -9.32
N GLU A 95 -8.60 0.58 -9.40
CA GLU A 95 -8.70 -0.87 -9.25
C GLU A 95 -7.71 -1.33 -8.19
N ILE A 96 -8.08 -2.35 -7.42
CA ILE A 96 -7.27 -2.85 -6.32
C ILE A 96 -6.89 -4.31 -6.60
N TYR A 97 -5.59 -4.59 -6.54
CA TYR A 97 -5.03 -5.94 -6.73
C TYR A 97 -4.29 -6.35 -5.47
N VAL A 98 -4.60 -7.53 -4.95
CA VAL A 98 -4.00 -8.06 -3.72
C VAL A 98 -3.54 -9.50 -3.94
N ILE A 99 -2.33 -9.81 -3.50
CA ILE A 99 -1.81 -11.17 -3.44
C ILE A 99 -1.72 -11.56 -1.97
N GLY A 100 -2.46 -12.59 -1.58
CA GLY A 100 -2.48 -13.06 -0.20
C GLY A 100 -3.20 -14.38 -0.09
N THR A 101 -3.33 -14.90 1.14
CA THR A 101 -4.02 -16.15 1.42
C THR A 101 -5.45 -15.86 1.86
N VAL A 102 -6.43 -16.35 1.09
CA VAL A 102 -7.85 -16.23 1.45
C VAL A 102 -8.15 -17.16 2.62
N GLN A 103 -8.75 -16.61 3.68
CA GLN A 103 -9.12 -17.36 4.87
C GLN A 103 -10.57 -17.81 4.82
N ASP A 104 -10.95 -18.74 5.72
CA ASP A 104 -12.31 -19.32 5.75
C ASP A 104 -13.41 -18.27 5.97
N ASP A 105 -13.09 -17.17 6.66
CA ASP A 105 -14.04 -16.07 6.89
C ASP A 105 -14.11 -15.06 5.73
N GLY A 106 -13.44 -15.33 4.62
CA GLY A 106 -13.40 -14.45 3.45
C GLY A 106 -12.38 -13.32 3.52
N THR A 107 -11.64 -13.18 4.62
CA THR A 107 -10.57 -12.19 4.71
C THR A 107 -9.30 -12.69 4.04
N VAL A 108 -8.38 -11.77 3.74
CA VAL A 108 -7.10 -12.10 3.11
C VAL A 108 -5.96 -11.84 4.09
N ARG A 109 -5.08 -12.83 4.25
CA ARG A 109 -3.89 -12.73 5.10
C ARG A 109 -2.67 -12.42 4.24
N GLY A 110 -1.84 -11.49 4.68
CA GLY A 110 -0.72 -10.99 3.90
C GLY A 110 -1.20 -9.98 2.87
N GLY A 111 -0.40 -9.34 2.16
CA GLY A 111 -0.79 -8.37 1.14
C GLY A 111 -1.12 -6.99 1.70
#